data_7b347a3040af9431e79ac7649c344784
#
_entry.id   7b347a3040af9431e79ac7649c344784
#
_cell.length_a   1.000
_cell.length_b   1.000
_cell.length_c   1.000
_cell.angle_alpha   90.00
_cell.angle_beta   90.00
_cell.angle_gamma   90.00
#
_symmetry.space_group_name_H-M   'P 1'
#
loop_
_entity.id
_entity.type
_entity.pdbx_description
1 polymer ?
#
loop_
_entity_poly.entity_id
_entity_poly.type
_entity_poly.pdbx_seq_one_letter_code
_entity_poly.pdbx_strand_id
1 'polypeptide(L)'
;NFYEMLTGGSYESQFIPHLFVHNWSLAVEVHYYILWGLAVWFLSKRSKSSSQLRGMVFLLSAGAFIISFFSMFIGSLMASSYSSVYFSSLTHVYPFFLGSILATVVGVRQTSDLVKQFDRMWDLRQNLLVFIAGLLVLVLLTFFVKFTYLFAYLFGFLLASLAAVTMIFAARVLHEKTPEIQEPRIITFLADTSYAVYLFHWPFYIIFSQLMGNLLAVILTVIFSYFFAILSFYIIEPLIAGRTNPIIRKIS
;
A
#
# COMPACT_ATOMS: atom_id res chain seq x y z
N ASN A 1 9.30 11.91 -6.24
CA ASN A 1 9.78 11.97 -4.83
C ASN A 1 11.07 12.76 -4.64
N PHE A 2 12.05 12.67 -5.58
CA PHE A 2 13.32 13.43 -5.49
C PHE A 2 13.11 14.94 -5.44
N TYR A 3 12.16 15.45 -6.21
CA TYR A 3 11.81 16.87 -6.16
C TYR A 3 11.36 17.27 -4.74
N GLU A 4 10.40 16.55 -4.16
CA GLU A 4 9.87 16.83 -2.82
C GLU A 4 10.95 16.69 -1.73
N MET A 5 11.85 15.72 -1.88
CA MET A 5 12.96 15.51 -0.96
C MET A 5 13.95 16.71 -0.97
N LEU A 6 14.26 17.24 -2.15
CA LEU A 6 15.24 18.32 -2.32
C LEU A 6 14.66 19.70 -2.02
N THR A 7 13.39 19.93 -2.30
CA THR A 7 12.72 21.22 -2.09
C THR A 7 12.11 21.36 -0.69
N GLY A 8 12.21 20.33 0.15
CA GLY A 8 11.58 20.32 1.47
C GLY A 8 10.05 20.26 1.37
N GLY A 9 9.53 19.50 0.39
CA GLY A 9 8.11 19.33 0.14
C GLY A 9 7.34 19.03 1.42
N SER A 10 6.16 19.59 1.56
CA SER A 10 5.28 19.40 2.69
C SER A 10 3.83 19.41 2.23
N TYR A 11 3.02 18.50 2.81
CA TYR A 11 1.57 18.54 2.67
C TYR A 11 0.97 19.81 3.31
N GLU A 12 1.71 20.48 4.20
CA GLU A 12 1.29 21.66 4.94
C GLU A 12 1.75 22.97 4.27
N SER A 13 2.33 22.93 3.05
CA SER A 13 2.77 24.14 2.34
C SER A 13 1.57 25.06 2.06
N GLN A 14 1.57 26.22 2.70
CA GLN A 14 0.48 27.20 2.58
C GLN A 14 0.61 28.11 1.34
N PHE A 15 1.81 28.24 0.76
CA PHE A 15 2.09 29.20 -0.29
C PHE A 15 1.78 28.73 -1.70
N ILE A 16 1.98 27.44 -1.99
CA ILE A 16 1.60 26.80 -3.26
C ILE A 16 1.08 25.41 -2.95
N PRO A 17 -0.24 25.18 -3.05
CA PRO A 17 -0.79 23.85 -2.84
C PRO A 17 -0.29 22.92 -3.95
N HIS A 18 0.50 21.94 -3.57
CA HIS A 18 0.99 20.92 -4.48
C HIS A 18 -0.12 19.89 -4.77
N LEU A 19 -0.85 20.10 -5.87
CA LEU A 19 -1.96 19.22 -6.28
C LEU A 19 -1.58 17.76 -6.41
N PHE A 20 -0.32 17.46 -6.71
CA PHE A 20 0.16 16.10 -6.98
C PHE A 20 1.26 15.65 -6.03
N VAL A 21 1.41 16.30 -4.87
CA VAL A 21 2.44 15.92 -3.90
C VAL A 21 2.33 14.45 -3.50
N HIS A 22 1.11 13.93 -3.31
CA HIS A 22 0.86 12.54 -2.94
C HIS A 22 1.41 11.50 -3.95
N ASN A 23 1.62 11.89 -5.20
CA ASN A 23 2.18 11.00 -6.23
C ASN A 23 3.65 10.62 -5.99
N TRP A 24 4.32 11.22 -4.99
CA TRP A 24 5.67 10.82 -4.63
C TRP A 24 5.76 9.34 -4.26
N SER A 25 4.75 8.79 -3.59
CA SER A 25 4.70 7.38 -3.22
C SER A 25 4.58 6.45 -4.42
N LEU A 26 3.79 6.83 -5.44
CA LEU A 26 3.72 6.11 -6.72
C LEU A 26 5.07 6.13 -7.44
N ALA A 27 5.81 7.24 -7.39
CA ALA A 27 7.16 7.29 -7.96
C ALA A 27 8.10 6.31 -7.24
N VAL A 28 8.03 6.21 -5.92
CA VAL A 28 8.78 5.21 -5.14
C VAL A 28 8.38 3.79 -5.55
N GLU A 29 7.09 3.49 -5.64
CA GLU A 29 6.58 2.18 -6.07
C GLU A 29 7.12 1.79 -7.46
N VAL A 30 7.04 2.68 -8.45
CA VAL A 30 7.53 2.40 -9.81
C VAL A 30 9.03 2.08 -9.80
N HIS A 31 9.84 2.84 -9.06
CA HIS A 31 11.26 2.54 -8.91
C HIS A 31 11.47 1.11 -8.39
N TYR A 32 10.75 0.72 -7.36
CA TYR A 32 10.91 -0.60 -6.76
C TYR A 32 10.25 -1.71 -7.57
N TYR A 33 9.18 -1.49 -8.29
CA TYR A 33 8.65 -2.49 -9.21
C TYR A 33 9.66 -2.86 -10.31
N ILE A 34 10.37 -1.87 -10.86
CA ILE A 34 11.42 -2.12 -11.85
C ILE A 34 12.61 -2.82 -11.20
N LEU A 35 13.18 -2.27 -10.14
CA LEU A 35 14.36 -2.82 -9.47
C LEU A 35 14.09 -4.22 -8.91
N TRP A 36 12.94 -4.40 -8.29
CA TRP A 36 12.54 -5.68 -7.71
C TRP A 36 12.23 -6.73 -8.77
N GLY A 37 11.55 -6.34 -9.84
CA GLY A 37 11.31 -7.20 -10.98
C GLY A 37 12.62 -7.72 -11.60
N LEU A 38 13.58 -6.83 -11.80
CA LEU A 38 14.92 -7.19 -12.29
C LEU A 38 15.67 -8.10 -11.29
N ALA A 39 15.62 -7.79 -10.00
CA ALA A 39 16.25 -8.60 -8.96
C ALA A 39 15.68 -10.02 -8.92
N VAL A 40 14.35 -10.16 -8.89
CA VAL A 40 13.68 -11.47 -8.89
C VAL A 40 13.94 -12.22 -10.20
N TRP A 41 13.93 -11.55 -11.34
CA TRP A 41 14.29 -12.15 -12.63
C TRP A 41 15.72 -12.71 -12.59
N PHE A 42 16.68 -11.93 -12.09
CA PHE A 42 18.07 -12.36 -11.97
C PHE A 42 18.22 -13.57 -11.02
N LEU A 43 17.55 -13.53 -9.86
CA LEU A 43 17.54 -14.64 -8.92
C LEU A 43 16.89 -15.89 -9.52
N SER A 44 15.84 -15.74 -10.33
CA SER A 44 15.17 -16.86 -11.00
C SER A 44 16.08 -17.59 -11.98
N LYS A 45 16.98 -16.87 -12.66
CA LYS A 45 17.98 -17.45 -13.55
C LYS A 45 19.07 -18.25 -12.83
N ARG A 46 19.31 -17.92 -11.55
CA ARG A 46 20.34 -18.59 -10.72
C ARG A 46 19.78 -19.69 -9.83
N SER A 47 18.47 -19.72 -9.62
CA SER A 47 17.83 -20.72 -8.77
C SER A 47 17.63 -22.04 -9.52
N LYS A 48 17.88 -23.16 -8.83
CA LYS A 48 17.67 -24.51 -9.35
C LYS A 48 16.28 -25.07 -9.04
N SER A 49 15.55 -24.42 -8.13
CA SER A 49 14.20 -24.83 -7.70
C SER A 49 13.39 -23.65 -7.22
N SER A 50 12.05 -23.81 -7.22
CA SER A 50 11.13 -22.80 -6.68
C SER A 50 11.36 -22.53 -5.19
N SER A 51 11.74 -23.56 -4.42
CA SER A 51 12.07 -23.41 -3.00
C SER A 51 13.32 -22.58 -2.80
N GLN A 52 14.38 -22.81 -3.61
CA GLN A 52 15.60 -22.02 -3.56
C GLN A 52 15.34 -20.57 -3.95
N LEU A 53 14.57 -20.32 -5.03
CA LEU A 53 14.18 -18.96 -5.42
C LEU A 53 13.46 -18.26 -4.28
N ARG A 54 12.49 -18.92 -3.65
CA ARG A 54 11.72 -18.37 -2.51
C ARG A 54 12.65 -17.98 -1.35
N GLY A 55 13.60 -18.85 -0.99
CA GLY A 55 14.59 -18.56 0.05
C GLY A 55 15.49 -17.37 -0.29
N MET A 56 15.95 -17.27 -1.56
CA MET A 56 16.76 -16.14 -2.00
C MET A 56 15.98 -14.82 -1.98
N VAL A 57 14.73 -14.82 -2.44
CA VAL A 57 13.85 -13.66 -2.40
C VAL A 57 13.56 -13.25 -0.96
N PHE A 58 13.31 -14.22 -0.06
CA PHE A 58 13.13 -13.95 1.38
C PHE A 58 14.35 -13.25 1.98
N LEU A 59 15.56 -13.79 1.79
CA LEU A 59 16.79 -13.23 2.34
C LEU A 59 17.08 -11.83 1.79
N LEU A 60 16.88 -11.62 0.48
CA LEU A 60 17.05 -10.30 -0.12
C LEU A 60 16.04 -9.30 0.42
N SER A 61 14.77 -9.70 0.57
CA SER A 61 13.72 -8.86 1.16
C SER A 61 14.02 -8.51 2.62
N ALA A 62 14.48 -9.49 3.41
CA ALA A 62 14.81 -9.27 4.81
C ALA A 62 16.00 -8.31 4.97
N GLY A 63 17.05 -8.48 4.16
CA GLY A 63 18.19 -7.56 4.14
C GLY A 63 17.78 -6.14 3.74
N ALA A 64 17.01 -6.01 2.67
CA ALA A 64 16.53 -4.71 2.20
C ALA A 64 15.56 -4.05 3.21
N PHE A 65 14.70 -4.83 3.86
CA PHE A 65 13.85 -4.35 4.98
C PHE A 65 14.70 -3.76 6.11
N ILE A 66 15.71 -4.50 6.57
CA ILE A 66 16.59 -4.07 7.66
C ILE A 66 17.31 -2.77 7.28
N ILE A 67 17.90 -2.71 6.09
CA ILE A 67 18.63 -1.52 5.62
C ILE A 67 17.69 -0.32 5.55
N SER A 68 16.52 -0.45 4.93
CA SER A 68 15.56 0.63 4.79
C SER A 68 15.00 1.09 6.13
N PHE A 69 14.62 0.16 7.01
CA PHE A 69 14.11 0.47 8.35
C PHE A 69 15.15 1.23 9.19
N PHE A 70 16.38 0.75 9.26
CA PHE A 70 17.43 1.43 10.01
C PHE A 70 17.84 2.76 9.37
N SER A 71 17.76 2.88 8.05
CA SER A 71 17.94 4.17 7.37
C SER A 71 16.86 5.18 7.77
N MET A 72 15.60 4.75 7.88
CA MET A 72 14.50 5.58 8.39
C MET A 72 14.76 5.94 9.87
N PHE A 73 15.05 4.96 10.71
CA PHE A 73 15.24 5.11 12.14
C PHE A 73 16.38 6.09 12.46
N ILE A 74 17.59 5.81 11.95
CA ILE A 74 18.78 6.64 12.17
C ILE A 74 18.64 8.00 11.49
N GLY A 75 18.15 8.02 10.24
CA GLY A 75 17.92 9.24 9.48
C GLY A 75 17.01 10.21 10.21
N SER A 76 15.95 9.71 10.86
CA SER A 76 15.01 10.54 11.63
C SER A 76 15.59 11.10 12.91
N LEU A 77 16.52 10.41 13.55
CA LEU A 77 17.23 10.90 14.74
C LEU A 77 18.23 12.00 14.39
N MET A 78 18.76 12.01 13.17
CA MET A 78 19.79 12.95 12.71
C MET A 78 19.23 14.10 11.87
N ALA A 79 17.99 14.00 11.40
CA ALA A 79 17.40 14.96 10.48
C ALA A 79 17.01 16.26 11.18
N SER A 80 17.36 17.40 10.57
CA SER A 80 16.85 18.71 10.95
C SER A 80 15.40 18.94 10.47
N SER A 81 14.98 18.21 9.43
CA SER A 81 13.62 18.20 8.88
C SER A 81 13.25 16.79 8.44
N TYR A 82 12.04 16.35 8.75
CA TYR A 82 11.58 15.00 8.39
C TYR A 82 11.24 14.86 6.90
N SER A 83 11.10 15.94 6.14
CA SER A 83 10.76 15.88 4.72
C SER A 83 11.74 15.04 3.90
N SER A 84 13.06 15.22 4.13
CA SER A 84 14.08 14.45 3.43
C SER A 84 14.03 12.95 3.73
N VAL A 85 13.69 12.60 4.96
CA VAL A 85 13.53 11.19 5.39
C VAL A 85 12.21 10.61 4.86
N TYR A 86 11.14 11.40 4.92
CA TYR A 86 9.80 10.97 4.50
C TYR A 86 9.71 10.70 2.99
N PHE A 87 10.20 11.61 2.15
CA PHE A 87 10.11 11.49 0.69
C PHE A 87 11.20 10.62 0.06
N SER A 88 12.17 10.13 0.84
CA SER A 88 13.26 9.30 0.35
C SER A 88 12.79 7.89 0.00
N SER A 89 13.17 7.42 -1.20
CA SER A 89 12.92 6.04 -1.63
C SER A 89 13.61 5.00 -0.73
N LEU A 90 14.79 5.32 -0.18
CA LEU A 90 15.53 4.37 0.63
C LEU A 90 14.89 4.15 2.01
N THR A 91 14.46 5.23 2.66
CA THR A 91 13.93 5.16 4.01
C THR A 91 12.50 4.68 4.06
N HIS A 92 11.68 4.97 3.04
CA HIS A 92 10.23 4.72 3.05
C HIS A 92 9.81 3.42 2.35
N VAL A 93 10.76 2.60 1.90
CA VAL A 93 10.44 1.38 1.12
C VAL A 93 10.35 0.10 1.96
N TYR A 94 10.75 0.10 3.22
CA TYR A 94 10.72 -1.11 4.03
C TYR A 94 9.33 -1.79 4.14
N PRO A 95 8.16 -1.08 4.06
CA PRO A 95 6.86 -1.73 4.02
C PRO A 95 6.69 -2.63 2.78
N PHE A 96 7.23 -2.22 1.63
CA PHE A 96 7.26 -3.03 0.40
C PHE A 96 8.03 -4.34 0.62
N PHE A 97 9.21 -4.28 1.25
CA PHE A 97 9.99 -5.48 1.53
C PHE A 97 9.34 -6.37 2.59
N LEU A 98 8.62 -5.80 3.56
CA LEU A 98 7.84 -6.56 4.52
C LEU A 98 6.70 -7.34 3.82
N GLY A 99 6.03 -6.70 2.85
CA GLY A 99 5.05 -7.36 1.98
C GLY A 99 5.68 -8.48 1.13
N SER A 100 6.90 -8.25 0.61
CA SER A 100 7.63 -9.27 -0.15
C SER A 100 8.02 -10.47 0.74
N ILE A 101 8.45 -10.24 1.98
CA ILE A 101 8.70 -11.31 2.97
C ILE A 101 7.41 -12.10 3.19
N LEU A 102 6.29 -11.43 3.45
CA LEU A 102 5.00 -12.08 3.61
C LEU A 102 4.65 -12.96 2.41
N ALA A 103 4.80 -12.45 1.18
CA ALA A 103 4.51 -13.20 -0.04
C ALA A 103 5.32 -14.49 -0.15
N THR A 104 6.59 -14.49 0.28
CA THR A 104 7.43 -15.70 0.29
C THR A 104 6.98 -16.72 1.33
N VAL A 105 6.41 -16.27 2.45
CA VAL A 105 5.97 -17.12 3.56
C VAL A 105 4.55 -17.67 3.31
N VAL A 106 3.65 -16.82 2.83
CA VAL A 106 2.22 -17.17 2.62
C VAL A 106 2.01 -17.96 1.32
N GLY A 107 2.84 -17.70 0.31
CA GLY A 107 2.66 -18.24 -1.05
C GLY A 107 1.62 -17.44 -1.85
N VAL A 108 1.94 -17.15 -3.11
CA VAL A 108 1.08 -16.33 -3.98
C VAL A 108 0.08 -17.17 -4.77
N ARG A 109 0.58 -18.21 -5.45
CA ARG A 109 -0.27 -19.10 -6.30
C ARG A 109 -0.78 -20.33 -5.56
N GLN A 110 0.05 -20.87 -4.69
CA GLN A 110 -0.28 -22.04 -3.89
C GLN A 110 -0.22 -21.68 -2.43
N THR A 111 -1.22 -22.08 -1.68
CA THR A 111 -1.30 -21.85 -0.23
C THR A 111 -0.15 -22.57 0.47
N SER A 112 0.60 -21.83 1.27
CA SER A 112 1.71 -22.39 2.03
C SER A 112 1.22 -23.28 3.17
N ASP A 113 2.09 -24.16 3.64
CA ASP A 113 1.78 -25.03 4.78
C ASP A 113 1.53 -24.22 6.07
N LEU A 114 2.18 -23.06 6.18
CA LEU A 114 1.92 -22.13 7.30
C LEU A 114 0.47 -21.66 7.30
N VAL A 115 -0.05 -21.20 6.17
CA VAL A 115 -1.46 -20.75 6.08
C VAL A 115 -2.41 -21.91 6.38
N LYS A 116 -2.14 -23.10 5.86
CA LYS A 116 -2.94 -24.31 6.17
C LYS A 116 -2.88 -24.70 7.64
N GLN A 117 -1.76 -24.45 8.30
CA GLN A 117 -1.63 -24.65 9.74
C GLN A 117 -2.51 -23.68 10.52
N PHE A 118 -2.46 -22.40 10.20
CA PHE A 118 -3.31 -21.37 10.84
C PHE A 118 -4.79 -21.57 10.50
N ASP A 119 -5.13 -22.02 9.30
CA ASP A 119 -6.49 -22.40 8.93
C ASP A 119 -7.06 -23.49 9.85
N ARG A 120 -6.23 -24.45 10.23
CA ARG A 120 -6.63 -25.51 11.19
C ARG A 120 -6.67 -25.06 12.64
N MET A 121 -5.80 -24.11 13.03
CA MET A 121 -5.64 -23.66 14.43
C MET A 121 -6.65 -22.56 14.80
N TRP A 122 -6.93 -21.66 13.89
CA TRP A 122 -7.82 -20.52 14.14
C TRP A 122 -9.24 -20.87 13.70
N ASP A 123 -10.21 -20.53 14.55
CA ASP A 123 -11.61 -20.46 14.14
C ASP A 123 -11.91 -19.18 13.38
N LEU A 124 -13.11 -19.08 12.80
CA LEU A 124 -13.54 -17.90 12.05
C LEU A 124 -13.50 -16.63 12.91
N ARG A 125 -13.92 -16.74 14.17
CA ARG A 125 -13.97 -15.62 15.11
C ARG A 125 -12.57 -15.11 15.44
N GLN A 126 -11.62 -16.00 15.73
CA GLN A 126 -10.23 -15.65 16.00
C GLN A 126 -9.61 -14.94 14.80
N ASN A 127 -9.83 -15.45 13.60
CA ASN A 127 -9.29 -14.85 12.39
C ASN A 127 -9.85 -13.45 12.13
N LEU A 128 -11.16 -13.25 12.31
CA LEU A 128 -11.80 -11.94 12.21
C LEU A 128 -11.31 -10.98 13.30
N LEU A 129 -11.09 -11.45 14.52
CA LEU A 129 -10.54 -10.63 15.61
C LEU A 129 -9.14 -10.14 15.28
N VAL A 130 -8.27 -10.98 14.71
CA VAL A 130 -6.93 -10.58 14.27
C VAL A 130 -7.00 -9.52 13.17
N PHE A 131 -7.88 -9.71 12.18
CA PHE A 131 -8.10 -8.73 11.12
C PHE A 131 -8.59 -7.38 11.69
N ILE A 132 -9.61 -7.41 12.54
CA ILE A 132 -10.19 -6.21 13.16
C ILE A 132 -9.16 -5.51 14.08
N ALA A 133 -8.35 -6.25 14.82
CA ALA A 133 -7.29 -5.69 15.64
C ALA A 133 -6.25 -4.93 14.79
N GLY A 134 -5.84 -5.50 13.65
CA GLY A 134 -4.97 -4.82 12.71
C GLY A 134 -5.60 -3.53 12.16
N LEU A 135 -6.87 -3.59 11.76
CA LEU A 135 -7.62 -2.42 11.31
C LEU A 135 -7.72 -1.34 12.39
N LEU A 136 -8.01 -1.74 13.63
CA LEU A 136 -8.08 -0.81 14.76
C LEU A 136 -6.73 -0.12 14.99
N VAL A 137 -5.63 -0.85 14.92
CA VAL A 137 -4.28 -0.25 15.03
C VAL A 137 -4.06 0.80 13.94
N LEU A 138 -4.41 0.52 12.68
CA LEU A 138 -4.28 1.49 11.59
C LEU A 138 -5.14 2.73 11.84
N VAL A 139 -6.39 2.56 12.26
CA VAL A 139 -7.29 3.67 12.60
C VAL A 139 -6.72 4.51 13.73
N LEU A 140 -6.27 3.89 14.82
CA LEU A 140 -5.67 4.60 15.95
C LEU A 140 -4.42 5.37 15.54
N LEU A 141 -3.53 4.77 14.77
CA LEU A 141 -2.34 5.45 14.26
C LEU A 141 -2.71 6.69 13.42
N THR A 142 -3.75 6.61 12.59
CA THR A 142 -4.22 7.75 11.79
C THR A 142 -4.68 8.93 12.65
N PHE A 143 -5.32 8.67 13.79
CA PHE A 143 -5.81 9.74 14.66
C PHE A 143 -4.74 10.29 15.62
N PHE A 144 -3.84 9.45 16.11
CA PHE A 144 -2.91 9.83 17.18
C PHE A 144 -1.49 10.13 16.72
N VAL A 145 -1.09 9.69 15.52
CA VAL A 145 0.28 9.88 15.02
C VAL A 145 0.30 10.96 13.94
N LYS A 146 1.00 12.06 14.23
CA LYS A 146 1.18 13.14 13.26
C LYS A 146 2.52 12.99 12.54
N PHE A 147 2.55 13.42 11.28
CA PHE A 147 3.75 13.50 10.44
C PHE A 147 4.92 14.24 11.11
N THR A 148 4.64 15.24 11.95
CA THR A 148 5.66 16.02 12.66
C THR A 148 6.25 15.34 13.89
N TYR A 149 5.72 14.17 14.27
CA TYR A 149 6.20 13.49 15.47
C TYR A 149 7.30 12.49 15.14
N LEU A 150 8.43 12.57 15.85
CA LEU A 150 9.53 11.59 15.74
C LEU A 150 9.04 10.15 15.89
N PHE A 151 8.07 9.92 16.78
CA PHE A 151 7.44 8.61 16.97
C PHE A 151 6.90 8.00 15.67
N ALA A 152 6.39 8.81 14.73
CA ALA A 152 5.89 8.33 13.43
C ALA A 152 6.98 7.57 12.67
N TYR A 153 8.19 8.10 12.67
CA TYR A 153 9.34 7.56 11.92
C TYR A 153 10.03 6.39 12.64
N LEU A 154 10.10 6.43 13.96
CA LEU A 154 10.75 5.38 14.73
C LEU A 154 9.88 4.11 14.82
N PHE A 155 8.58 4.28 15.05
CA PHE A 155 7.68 3.18 15.35
C PHE A 155 6.35 3.24 14.59
N GLY A 156 5.79 4.42 14.33
CA GLY A 156 4.46 4.58 13.75
C GLY A 156 4.29 3.88 12.40
N PHE A 157 5.18 4.13 11.45
CA PHE A 157 5.15 3.49 10.14
C PHE A 157 5.45 1.99 10.21
N LEU A 158 6.33 1.55 11.12
CA LEU A 158 6.59 0.13 11.34
C LEU A 158 5.34 -0.58 11.88
N LEU A 159 4.68 0.00 12.89
CA LEU A 159 3.44 -0.55 13.45
C LEU A 159 2.32 -0.60 12.41
N ALA A 160 2.19 0.44 11.58
CA ALA A 160 1.24 0.44 10.48
C ALA A 160 1.54 -0.68 9.47
N SER A 161 2.80 -0.87 9.11
CA SER A 161 3.21 -1.93 8.18
C SER A 161 2.97 -3.33 8.75
N LEU A 162 3.27 -3.53 10.03
CA LEU A 162 3.00 -4.80 10.71
C LEU A 162 1.50 -5.08 10.83
N ALA A 163 0.69 -4.07 11.14
CA ALA A 163 -0.75 -4.20 11.18
C ALA A 163 -1.31 -4.58 9.80
N ALA A 164 -0.86 -3.91 8.73
CA ALA A 164 -1.26 -4.22 7.35
C ALA A 164 -0.89 -5.66 6.96
N VAL A 165 0.35 -6.09 7.23
CA VAL A 165 0.81 -7.47 6.95
C VAL A 165 -0.01 -8.49 7.74
N THR A 166 -0.33 -8.20 8.99
CA THR A 166 -1.18 -9.07 9.84
C THR A 166 -2.60 -9.19 9.26
N MET A 167 -3.17 -8.08 8.79
CA MET A 167 -4.49 -8.10 8.13
C MET A 167 -4.46 -8.89 6.82
N ILE A 168 -3.44 -8.72 5.99
CA ILE A 168 -3.27 -9.49 4.74
C ILE A 168 -3.14 -10.99 5.04
N PHE A 169 -2.36 -11.35 6.06
CA PHE A 169 -2.22 -12.73 6.50
C PHE A 169 -3.55 -13.31 6.98
N ALA A 170 -4.28 -12.59 7.85
CA ALA A 170 -5.59 -13.00 8.33
C ALA A 170 -6.61 -13.13 7.18
N ALA A 171 -6.63 -12.18 6.24
CA ALA A 171 -7.47 -12.26 5.05
C ALA A 171 -7.12 -13.49 4.19
N ARG A 172 -5.85 -13.85 4.06
CA ARG A 172 -5.42 -15.04 3.32
C ARG A 172 -5.86 -16.33 4.01
N VAL A 173 -5.76 -16.41 5.34
CA VAL A 173 -6.29 -17.55 6.12
C VAL A 173 -7.81 -17.63 6.01
N LEU A 174 -8.50 -16.48 6.06
CA LEU A 174 -9.95 -16.42 5.88
C LEU A 174 -10.39 -16.94 4.52
N HIS A 175 -9.73 -16.53 3.46
CA HIS A 175 -10.01 -16.98 2.09
C HIS A 175 -9.85 -18.51 1.95
N GLU A 176 -8.83 -19.10 2.59
CA GLU A 176 -8.63 -20.54 2.58
C GLU A 176 -9.74 -21.29 3.36
N LYS A 177 -10.21 -20.67 4.45
CA LYS A 177 -11.27 -21.21 5.31
C LYS A 177 -12.66 -21.16 4.67
N THR A 178 -12.86 -20.23 3.75
CA THR A 178 -14.16 -19.95 3.13
C THR A 178 -14.07 -19.92 1.60
N PRO A 179 -13.56 -20.97 0.93
CA PRO A 179 -13.28 -20.94 -0.51
C PRO A 179 -14.54 -20.82 -1.37
N GLU A 180 -15.70 -21.21 -0.84
CA GLU A 180 -16.98 -21.15 -1.56
C GLU A 180 -17.69 -19.78 -1.42
N ILE A 181 -17.24 -18.94 -0.49
CA ILE A 181 -17.83 -17.63 -0.29
C ILE A 181 -17.27 -16.69 -1.36
N GLN A 182 -18.13 -16.23 -2.25
CA GLN A 182 -17.77 -15.19 -3.20
C GLN A 182 -17.54 -13.87 -2.45
N GLU A 183 -16.50 -13.15 -2.86
CA GLU A 183 -16.23 -11.82 -2.31
C GLU A 183 -17.42 -10.89 -2.51
N PRO A 184 -17.82 -10.13 -1.49
CA PRO A 184 -18.90 -9.15 -1.62
C PRO A 184 -18.58 -8.17 -2.76
N ARG A 185 -19.54 -7.92 -3.63
CA ARG A 185 -19.38 -7.03 -4.80
C ARG A 185 -18.85 -5.64 -4.43
N ILE A 186 -19.19 -5.16 -3.23
CA ILE A 186 -18.70 -3.87 -2.74
C ILE A 186 -17.18 -3.90 -2.48
N ILE A 187 -16.64 -5.01 -1.96
CA ILE A 187 -15.20 -5.15 -1.72
C ILE A 187 -14.46 -5.21 -3.05
N THR A 188 -14.95 -5.98 -4.02
CA THR A 188 -14.38 -6.03 -5.37
C THR A 188 -14.41 -4.65 -6.03
N PHE A 189 -15.54 -3.93 -5.95
CA PHE A 189 -15.66 -2.58 -6.48
C PHE A 189 -14.66 -1.60 -5.83
N LEU A 190 -14.53 -1.62 -4.50
CA LEU A 190 -13.58 -0.78 -3.78
C LEU A 190 -12.13 -1.12 -4.14
N ALA A 191 -11.80 -2.40 -4.30
CA ALA A 191 -10.47 -2.84 -4.73
C ALA A 191 -10.15 -2.38 -6.15
N ASP A 192 -11.06 -2.59 -7.09
CA ASP A 192 -10.90 -2.25 -8.50
C ASP A 192 -10.73 -0.73 -8.72
N THR A 193 -11.42 0.09 -7.93
CA THR A 193 -11.38 1.56 -8.05
C THR A 193 -10.34 2.22 -7.15
N SER A 194 -9.72 1.51 -6.22
CA SER A 194 -8.85 2.06 -5.16
C SER A 194 -7.68 2.90 -5.71
N TYR A 195 -7.01 2.43 -6.76
CA TYR A 195 -5.90 3.14 -7.38
C TYR A 195 -6.34 4.48 -7.98
N ALA A 196 -7.44 4.48 -8.71
CA ALA A 196 -7.97 5.70 -9.31
C ALA A 196 -8.49 6.67 -8.24
N VAL A 197 -9.15 6.18 -7.19
CA VAL A 197 -9.53 7.01 -6.02
C VAL A 197 -8.30 7.64 -5.40
N TYR A 198 -7.21 6.88 -5.19
CA TYR A 198 -5.96 7.40 -4.68
C TYR A 198 -5.39 8.52 -5.58
N LEU A 199 -5.46 8.38 -6.89
CA LEU A 199 -4.96 9.38 -7.82
C LEU A 199 -5.75 10.69 -7.77
N PHE A 200 -7.08 10.62 -7.60
CA PHE A 200 -7.96 11.78 -7.69
C PHE A 200 -8.26 12.46 -6.34
N HIS A 201 -8.15 11.74 -5.20
CA HIS A 201 -8.62 12.29 -3.91
C HIS A 201 -7.88 13.56 -3.47
N TRP A 202 -6.55 13.59 -3.61
CA TRP A 202 -5.76 14.72 -3.14
C TRP A 202 -5.96 16.00 -3.95
N PRO A 203 -5.88 15.99 -5.31
CA PRO A 203 -6.21 17.15 -6.13
C PRO A 203 -7.59 17.74 -5.80
N PHE A 204 -8.61 16.90 -5.68
CA PHE A 204 -9.95 17.38 -5.33
C PHE A 204 -10.01 17.94 -3.92
N TYR A 205 -9.36 17.30 -2.94
CA TYR A 205 -9.29 17.82 -1.59
C TYR A 205 -8.65 19.21 -1.55
N ILE A 206 -7.53 19.40 -2.21
CA ILE A 206 -6.86 20.71 -2.29
C ILE A 206 -7.76 21.77 -2.93
N ILE A 207 -8.41 21.45 -4.06
CA ILE A 207 -9.30 22.38 -4.74
C ILE A 207 -10.49 22.75 -3.85
N PHE A 208 -11.19 21.77 -3.29
CA PHE A 208 -12.40 22.04 -2.51
C PHE A 208 -12.10 22.68 -1.15
N SER A 209 -10.98 22.32 -0.50
CA SER A 209 -10.60 22.94 0.78
C SER A 209 -10.30 24.43 0.68
N GLN A 210 -9.90 24.93 -0.52
CA GLN A 210 -9.72 26.36 -0.76
C GLN A 210 -11.03 27.11 -1.06
N LEU A 211 -12.04 26.40 -1.55
CA LEU A 211 -13.30 27.00 -2.00
C LEU A 211 -14.39 26.97 -0.91
N MET A 212 -14.28 26.07 0.06
CA MET A 212 -15.35 25.84 1.01
C MET A 212 -14.86 25.28 2.36
N GLY A 213 -15.75 25.17 3.35
CA GLY A 213 -15.41 24.63 4.67
C GLY A 213 -15.01 23.15 4.64
N ASN A 214 -14.14 22.74 5.57
CA ASN A 214 -13.49 21.43 5.60
C ASN A 214 -14.43 20.23 5.43
N LEU A 215 -15.59 20.24 6.12
CA LEU A 215 -16.54 19.13 6.04
C LEU A 215 -17.10 18.95 4.62
N LEU A 216 -17.53 20.06 3.99
CA LEU A 216 -18.07 20.02 2.64
C LEU A 216 -16.98 19.67 1.62
N ALA A 217 -15.76 20.16 1.82
CA ALA A 217 -14.61 19.80 0.99
C ALA A 217 -14.35 18.29 1.02
N VAL A 218 -14.35 17.66 2.19
CA VAL A 218 -14.17 16.20 2.32
C VAL A 218 -15.30 15.44 1.62
N ILE A 219 -16.56 15.82 1.82
CA ILE A 219 -17.71 15.16 1.18
C ILE A 219 -17.59 15.23 -0.35
N LEU A 220 -17.32 16.41 -0.91
CA LEU A 220 -17.18 16.58 -2.35
C LEU A 220 -15.95 15.87 -2.88
N THR A 221 -14.84 15.86 -2.14
CA THR A 221 -13.66 15.07 -2.49
C THR A 221 -14.01 13.60 -2.68
N VAL A 222 -14.72 13.00 -1.74
CA VAL A 222 -15.13 11.59 -1.85
C VAL A 222 -16.01 11.37 -3.08
N ILE A 223 -17.04 12.20 -3.27
CA ILE A 223 -17.97 12.08 -4.41
C ILE A 223 -17.23 12.19 -5.75
N PHE A 224 -16.41 13.23 -5.92
CA PHE A 224 -15.71 13.47 -7.19
C PHE A 224 -14.61 12.45 -7.42
N SER A 225 -13.89 12.03 -6.39
CA SER A 225 -12.85 10.99 -6.51
C SER A 225 -13.44 9.67 -6.98
N TYR A 226 -14.56 9.22 -6.42
CA TYR A 226 -15.24 8.01 -6.88
C TYR A 226 -15.85 8.18 -8.27
N PHE A 227 -16.44 9.33 -8.58
CA PHE A 227 -16.95 9.59 -9.92
C PHE A 227 -15.86 9.45 -10.99
N PHE A 228 -14.70 10.12 -10.80
CA PHE A 228 -13.59 10.02 -11.75
C PHE A 228 -12.89 8.66 -11.72
N ALA A 229 -12.87 7.98 -10.58
CA ALA A 229 -12.33 6.63 -10.48
C ALA A 229 -13.16 5.62 -11.26
N ILE A 230 -14.48 5.71 -11.18
CA ILE A 230 -15.41 4.89 -11.97
C ILE A 230 -15.22 5.18 -13.47
N LEU A 231 -15.14 6.45 -13.85
CA LEU A 231 -14.89 6.85 -15.23
C LEU A 231 -13.55 6.30 -15.76
N SER A 232 -12.48 6.42 -14.94
CA SER A 232 -11.17 5.89 -15.29
C SER A 232 -11.21 4.38 -15.47
N PHE A 233 -11.67 3.65 -14.46
CA PHE A 233 -11.62 2.19 -14.43
C PHE A 233 -12.51 1.53 -15.50
N TYR A 234 -13.75 2.04 -15.68
CA TYR A 234 -14.70 1.40 -16.59
C TYR A 234 -14.68 1.93 -18.03
N ILE A 235 -14.13 3.12 -18.28
CA ILE A 235 -14.12 3.74 -19.60
C ILE A 235 -12.71 3.99 -20.11
N ILE A 236 -11.88 4.71 -19.37
CA ILE A 236 -10.57 5.17 -19.86
C ILE A 236 -9.58 4.02 -19.97
N GLU A 237 -9.42 3.24 -18.90
CA GLU A 237 -8.44 2.14 -18.86
C GLU A 237 -8.72 1.04 -19.90
N PRO A 238 -9.97 0.57 -20.11
CA PRO A 238 -10.28 -0.36 -21.17
C PRO A 238 -9.98 0.19 -22.58
N LEU A 239 -10.25 1.48 -22.82
CA LEU A 239 -9.95 2.12 -24.10
C LEU A 239 -8.44 2.18 -24.38
N ILE A 240 -7.64 2.57 -23.38
CA ILE A 240 -6.17 2.63 -23.50
C ILE A 240 -5.56 1.23 -23.63
N ALA A 241 -6.08 0.26 -22.88
CA ALA A 241 -5.58 -1.11 -22.90
C ALA A 241 -6.05 -1.92 -24.13
N GLY A 242 -6.84 -1.35 -25.04
CA GLY A 242 -7.42 -2.06 -26.18
C GLY A 242 -8.32 -3.24 -25.78
N ARG A 243 -8.87 -3.21 -24.55
CA ARG A 243 -9.76 -4.25 -24.03
C ARG A 243 -11.21 -3.87 -24.32
N THR A 244 -12.03 -4.86 -24.68
CA THR A 244 -13.49 -4.66 -24.76
C THR A 244 -14.02 -4.24 -23.39
N ASN A 245 -14.74 -3.13 -23.36
CA ASN A 245 -15.31 -2.56 -22.15
C ASN A 245 -16.15 -3.62 -21.41
N PRO A 246 -15.88 -3.92 -20.12
CA PRO A 246 -16.62 -4.93 -19.36
C PRO A 246 -18.13 -4.64 -19.26
N ILE A 247 -18.55 -3.38 -19.41
CA ILE A 247 -19.96 -2.99 -19.47
C ILE A 247 -20.59 -3.42 -20.81
N ILE A 248 -19.88 -3.24 -21.92
CA ILE A 248 -20.36 -3.60 -23.27
C ILE A 248 -20.48 -5.13 -23.40
N ARG A 249 -19.58 -5.89 -22.77
CA ARG A 249 -19.59 -7.36 -22.78
C ARG A 249 -20.78 -7.98 -22.02
N LYS A 250 -21.49 -7.22 -21.17
CA LYS A 250 -22.69 -7.68 -20.47
C LYS A 250 -23.99 -7.35 -21.20
N ILE A 251 -23.91 -6.51 -22.24
CA ILE A 251 -25.08 -6.04 -23.03
C ILE A 251 -25.12 -6.75 -24.40
N SER A 252 -24.02 -7.34 -24.83
CA SER A 252 -23.92 -8.23 -26.01
C SER A 252 -24.02 -9.69 -25.59
#